data_5d962aef9df9bcdb11d8206a67803375
#
_entry.id   5d962aef9df9bcdb11d8206a67803375
#
_cell.length_a   1.000
_cell.length_b   1.000
_cell.length_c   1.000
_cell.angle_alpha   90.00
_cell.angle_beta   90.00
_cell.angle_gamma   90.00
#
_symmetry.space_group_name_H-M   'P 1'
#
loop_
_entity.id
_entity.type
_entity.pdbx_description
1 polymer ?
#
loop_
_entity_poly.entity_id
_entity_poly.type
_entity_poly.pdbx_seq_one_letter_code
_entity_poly.pdbx_strand_id
1 'polypeptide(L)'
;PDDGRRFAVVGVHQWNELLKISEFVSADYVGNATPLVDGCESRKWLGVNWILCNGLPLASTDDRDCFIYHASSIGHACGQEVKTDITWHGERASHFISNSMSQGAVLIDAEGIVRIKCDDDAA
;
A
#
# COMPACT_ATOMS: atom_id res chain seq x y z
N PRO A 1 -12.75 11.28 11.15
CA PRO A 1 -14.08 11.01 10.60
C PRO A 1 -14.31 9.51 10.39
N ASP A 2 -15.54 9.05 10.63
CA ASP A 2 -15.93 7.64 10.51
C ASP A 2 -16.58 7.35 9.14
N ASP A 3 -15.96 7.84 8.08
CA ASP A 3 -16.46 7.71 6.71
C ASP A 3 -15.95 6.43 5.98
N GLY A 4 -15.26 5.55 6.70
CA GLY A 4 -14.72 4.30 6.14
C GLY A 4 -13.51 4.46 5.22
N ARG A 5 -12.93 5.67 5.10
CA ARG A 5 -11.76 5.96 4.28
C ARG A 5 -10.44 5.92 5.09
N ARG A 6 -10.36 4.97 6.02
CA ARG A 6 -9.14 4.67 6.76
C ARG A 6 -8.42 3.52 6.08
N PHE A 7 -7.12 3.66 5.95
CA PHE A 7 -6.25 2.68 5.32
C PHE A 7 -5.11 2.33 6.27
N ALA A 8 -4.78 1.05 6.33
CA ALA A 8 -3.60 0.54 7.00
C ALA A 8 -2.71 -0.16 5.97
N VAL A 9 -1.47 0.27 5.87
CA VAL A 9 -0.47 -0.34 4.98
C VAL A 9 0.53 -1.09 5.83
N VAL A 10 0.63 -2.40 5.60
CA VAL A 10 1.43 -3.33 6.39
C VAL A 10 2.34 -4.18 5.51
N GLY A 11 3.43 -4.65 6.07
CA GLY A 11 4.36 -5.57 5.41
C GLY A 11 3.88 -7.03 5.43
N VAL A 12 4.61 -7.92 4.76
CA VAL A 12 4.26 -9.35 4.65
C VAL A 12 4.27 -10.03 6.01
N HIS A 13 5.27 -9.75 6.86
CA HIS A 13 5.37 -10.39 8.18
C HIS A 13 4.19 -10.01 9.06
N GLN A 14 3.85 -8.72 9.12
CA GLN A 14 2.69 -8.22 9.86
C GLN A 14 1.38 -8.76 9.30
N TRP A 15 1.29 -8.91 7.98
CA TRP A 15 0.13 -9.53 7.33
C TRP A 15 -0.03 -11.00 7.75
N ASN A 16 1.07 -11.76 7.79
CA ASN A 16 1.05 -13.15 8.25
C ASN A 16 0.62 -13.26 9.72
N GLU A 17 1.05 -12.34 10.59
CA GLU A 17 0.59 -12.28 11.97
C GLU A 17 -0.91 -11.99 12.08
N LEU A 18 -1.43 -11.07 11.25
CA LEU A 18 -2.87 -10.80 11.17
C LEU A 18 -3.66 -12.03 10.71
N LEU A 19 -3.12 -12.85 9.82
CA LEU A 19 -3.76 -14.09 9.37
C LEU A 19 -3.83 -15.17 10.45
N LYS A 20 -3.06 -15.08 11.51
CA LYS A 20 -3.15 -15.98 12.69
C LYS A 20 -4.33 -15.64 13.60
N ILE A 21 -4.89 -14.42 13.47
CA ILE A 21 -6.02 -13.95 14.28
C ILE A 21 -7.32 -14.52 13.68
N SER A 22 -8.04 -15.31 14.47
CA SER A 22 -9.28 -15.97 14.02
C SER A 22 -10.36 -15.00 13.60
N GLU A 23 -10.50 -13.87 14.28
CA GLU A 23 -11.48 -12.81 13.97
C GLU A 23 -11.15 -12.08 12.66
N PHE A 24 -9.88 -12.07 12.27
CA PHE A 24 -9.45 -11.49 11.00
C PHE A 24 -9.71 -12.43 9.82
N VAL A 25 -9.63 -13.74 10.02
CA VAL A 25 -9.69 -14.77 8.98
C VAL A 25 -11.09 -15.37 8.83
N SER A 26 -11.85 -15.49 9.93
CA SER A 26 -13.13 -16.20 9.94
C SER A 26 -14.21 -15.48 9.14
N ALA A 27 -14.87 -16.21 8.25
CA ALA A 27 -16.00 -15.73 7.48
C ALA A 27 -17.21 -15.33 8.34
N ASP A 28 -17.34 -15.89 9.54
CA ASP A 28 -18.43 -15.58 10.48
C ASP A 28 -18.35 -14.15 10.99
N TYR A 29 -17.13 -13.58 11.08
CA TYR A 29 -16.92 -12.21 11.55
C TYR A 29 -16.83 -11.17 10.41
N VAL A 30 -16.51 -11.58 9.19
CA VAL A 30 -16.12 -10.64 8.12
C VAL A 30 -16.93 -10.82 6.84
N GLY A 31 -17.81 -11.83 6.77
CA GLY A 31 -18.59 -12.14 5.58
C GLY A 31 -17.83 -13.06 4.59
N ASN A 32 -18.38 -13.19 3.37
CA ASN A 32 -17.98 -14.24 2.42
C ASN A 32 -16.56 -14.17 1.85
N ALA A 33 -15.78 -13.13 2.12
CA ALA A 33 -14.41 -13.01 1.60
C ALA A 33 -13.41 -13.65 2.56
N THR A 34 -12.88 -14.82 2.20
CA THR A 34 -11.80 -15.49 2.96
C THR A 34 -10.46 -15.16 2.33
N PRO A 35 -9.56 -14.44 3.03
CA PRO A 35 -8.29 -13.96 2.46
C PRO A 35 -7.34 -15.08 2.05
N LEU A 36 -7.47 -16.27 2.68
CA LEU A 36 -6.65 -17.44 2.35
C LEU A 36 -7.03 -18.08 1.01
N VAL A 37 -8.30 -17.95 0.60
CA VAL A 37 -8.80 -18.57 -0.63
C VAL A 37 -8.71 -17.62 -1.82
N ASP A 38 -8.97 -16.33 -1.56
CA ASP A 38 -9.04 -15.32 -2.63
C ASP A 38 -7.67 -14.68 -2.94
N GLY A 39 -6.61 -14.98 -2.17
CA GLY A 39 -5.30 -14.36 -2.32
C GLY A 39 -5.33 -12.84 -2.16
N CYS A 40 -6.20 -12.36 -1.30
CA CYS A 40 -6.49 -10.93 -1.15
C CYS A 40 -5.28 -10.14 -0.64
N GLU A 41 -4.83 -9.19 -1.42
CA GLU A 41 -3.81 -8.20 -1.02
C GLU A 41 -4.42 -7.04 -0.21
N SER A 42 -5.73 -6.96 -0.10
CA SER A 42 -6.44 -5.94 0.67
C SER A 42 -7.69 -6.48 1.34
N ARG A 43 -7.98 -6.01 2.55
CA ARG A 43 -9.14 -6.42 3.32
C ARG A 43 -9.68 -5.30 4.21
N LYS A 44 -11.00 -5.26 4.37
CA LYS A 44 -11.66 -4.37 5.31
C LYS A 44 -11.92 -5.09 6.63
N TRP A 45 -11.35 -4.59 7.74
CA TRP A 45 -11.53 -5.11 9.09
C TRP A 45 -11.51 -3.97 10.10
N LEU A 46 -12.42 -3.99 11.09
CA LEU A 46 -12.61 -2.94 12.10
C LEU A 46 -12.73 -1.52 11.52
N GLY A 47 -13.40 -1.37 10.35
CA GLY A 47 -13.58 -0.08 9.70
C GLY A 47 -12.35 0.48 9.00
N VAL A 48 -11.26 -0.30 8.92
CA VAL A 48 -10.00 0.05 8.25
C VAL A 48 -9.81 -0.86 7.04
N ASN A 49 -9.34 -0.29 5.94
CA ASN A 49 -8.94 -1.05 4.76
C ASN A 49 -7.45 -1.42 4.89
N TRP A 50 -7.17 -2.68 5.11
CA TRP A 50 -5.82 -3.22 5.25
C TRP A 50 -5.25 -3.56 3.88
N ILE A 51 -4.05 -3.08 3.60
CA ILE A 51 -3.37 -3.23 2.31
C ILE A 51 -1.98 -3.81 2.57
N LEU A 52 -1.66 -4.89 1.85
CA LEU A 52 -0.33 -5.47 1.84
C LEU A 52 0.59 -4.67 0.91
N CYS A 53 1.73 -4.22 1.40
CA CYS A 53 2.73 -3.51 0.62
C CYS A 53 4.14 -3.91 1.02
N ASN A 54 4.91 -4.45 0.07
CA ASN A 54 6.32 -4.81 0.29
C ASN A 54 7.29 -3.63 0.16
N GLY A 55 6.83 -2.52 -0.41
CA GLY A 55 7.65 -1.32 -0.64
C GLY A 55 7.76 -0.39 0.56
N LEU A 56 7.34 -0.82 1.76
CA LEU A 56 7.44 -0.01 2.97
C LEU A 56 8.90 0.18 3.40
N PRO A 57 9.26 1.40 3.87
CA PRO A 57 10.60 1.67 4.34
C PRO A 57 10.93 0.85 5.60
N LEU A 58 12.18 0.43 5.69
CA LEU A 58 12.74 -0.16 6.89
C LEU A 58 13.16 0.99 7.83
N ALA A 59 12.69 0.95 9.06
CA ALA A 59 13.09 1.89 10.10
C ALA A 59 14.47 1.53 10.68
N SER A 60 14.79 0.24 10.67
CA SER A 60 16.05 -0.36 11.12
C SER A 60 16.28 -1.63 10.30
N THR A 61 17.34 -2.39 10.63
CA THR A 61 17.63 -3.67 9.97
C THR A 61 16.48 -4.67 10.17
N ASP A 62 15.84 -4.61 11.32
CA ASP A 62 14.84 -5.58 11.78
C ASP A 62 13.44 -4.98 11.97
N ASP A 63 13.29 -3.66 11.81
CA ASP A 63 12.03 -2.95 12.00
C ASP A 63 11.48 -2.43 10.67
N ARG A 64 10.18 -2.62 10.44
CA ARG A 64 9.45 -2.06 9.30
C ARG A 64 8.47 -1.00 9.75
N ASP A 65 8.45 0.12 9.03
CA ASP A 65 7.46 1.18 9.26
C ASP A 65 6.13 0.83 8.59
N CYS A 66 5.11 0.59 9.39
CA CYS A 66 3.73 0.46 8.95
C CYS A 66 2.97 1.76 9.18
N PHE A 67 1.97 2.02 8.38
CA PHE A 67 1.23 3.28 8.42
C PHE A 67 -0.28 3.04 8.48
N ILE A 68 -0.94 3.78 9.36
CA ILE A 68 -2.41 3.91 9.34
C ILE A 68 -2.73 5.36 9.06
N TYR A 69 -3.55 5.61 8.06
CA TYR A 69 -3.91 6.97 7.66
C TYR A 69 -5.35 7.10 7.18
N HIS A 70 -5.84 8.31 7.23
CA HIS A 70 -7.10 8.70 6.61
C HIS A 70 -6.83 9.31 5.23
N ALA A 71 -7.68 9.01 4.24
CA ALA A 71 -7.47 9.47 2.86
C ALA A 71 -7.36 10.99 2.70
N SER A 72 -8.00 11.78 3.58
CA SER A 72 -7.91 13.25 3.54
C SER A 72 -6.56 13.80 4.03
N SER A 73 -5.75 12.97 4.70
CA SER A 73 -4.46 13.42 5.26
C SER A 73 -3.35 13.47 4.24
N ILE A 74 -3.55 12.84 3.08
CA ILE A 74 -2.56 12.78 2.00
C ILE A 74 -3.16 13.42 0.75
N GLY A 75 -2.46 14.41 0.20
CA GLY A 75 -2.75 14.96 -1.12
C GLY A 75 -1.90 14.27 -2.18
N HIS A 76 -2.52 13.84 -3.26
CA HIS A 76 -1.86 13.32 -4.43
C HIS A 76 -2.26 14.13 -5.66
N ALA A 77 -1.29 14.56 -6.45
CA ALA A 77 -1.52 15.27 -7.69
C ALA A 77 -0.77 14.58 -8.83
N CYS A 78 -1.45 14.42 -9.95
CA CYS A 78 -0.87 13.93 -11.19
C CYS A 78 -0.83 15.11 -12.17
N GLY A 79 0.37 15.61 -12.47
CA GLY A 79 0.58 16.71 -13.41
C GLY A 79 0.60 16.23 -14.86
N GLN A 80 1.08 15.03 -15.09
CA GLN A 80 1.12 14.40 -16.41
C GLN A 80 0.90 12.89 -16.24
N GLU A 81 -0.09 12.36 -16.93
CA GLU A 81 -0.28 10.92 -17.06
C GLU A 81 0.85 10.29 -17.87
N VAL A 82 0.93 8.97 -17.86
CA VAL A 82 1.96 8.25 -18.59
C VAL A 82 1.86 8.56 -20.08
N LYS A 83 2.89 9.25 -20.61
CA LYS A 83 3.07 9.54 -22.02
C LYS A 83 4.16 8.63 -22.57
N THR A 84 3.81 7.83 -23.56
CA THR A 84 4.76 6.99 -24.30
C THR A 84 5.13 7.68 -25.60
N ASP A 85 6.42 7.80 -25.87
CA ASP A 85 6.98 8.32 -27.12
C ASP A 85 7.88 7.25 -27.76
N ILE A 86 7.67 7.00 -29.04
CA ILE A 86 8.42 6.00 -29.80
C ILE A 86 9.09 6.72 -30.97
N THR A 87 10.42 6.80 -30.92
CA THR A 87 11.23 7.44 -31.96
C THR A 87 12.18 6.45 -32.60
N TRP A 88 12.37 6.60 -33.91
CA TRP A 88 13.35 5.81 -34.65
C TRP A 88 14.72 6.49 -34.60
N HIS A 89 15.72 5.74 -34.14
CA HIS A 89 17.13 6.15 -34.15
C HIS A 89 17.88 5.46 -35.29
N GLY A 90 18.12 6.20 -36.40
CA GLY A 90 18.78 5.68 -37.58
C GLY A 90 20.24 5.24 -37.37
N GLU A 91 20.96 5.89 -36.45
CA GLU A 91 22.35 5.54 -36.11
C GLU A 91 22.49 4.17 -35.45
N ARG A 92 21.44 3.70 -34.77
CA ARG A 92 21.43 2.40 -34.05
C ARG A 92 20.49 1.39 -34.70
N ALA A 93 19.81 1.75 -35.78
CA ALA A 93 18.79 0.96 -36.46
C ALA A 93 17.78 0.32 -35.45
N SER A 94 17.33 1.13 -34.49
CA SER A 94 16.46 0.70 -33.39
C SER A 94 15.40 1.75 -33.05
N HIS A 95 14.30 1.29 -32.49
CA HIS A 95 13.29 2.16 -31.90
C HIS A 95 13.65 2.50 -30.46
N PHE A 96 13.63 3.78 -30.12
CA PHE A 96 13.74 4.26 -28.77
C PHE A 96 12.34 4.47 -28.20
N ILE A 97 12.04 3.84 -27.09
CA ILE A 97 10.77 3.97 -26.37
C ILE A 97 11.04 4.71 -25.06
N SER A 98 10.42 5.87 -24.90
CA SER A 98 10.48 6.62 -23.64
C SER A 98 9.09 6.73 -23.01
N ASN A 99 9.03 6.51 -21.69
CA ASN A 99 7.83 6.73 -20.92
C ASN A 99 8.11 7.84 -19.90
N SER A 100 7.24 8.84 -19.87
CA SER A 100 7.34 9.93 -18.91
C SER A 100 6.02 10.11 -18.16
N MET A 101 6.11 10.37 -16.85
CA MET A 101 4.98 10.79 -16.03
C MET A 101 5.46 11.79 -14.99
N SER A 102 4.56 12.64 -14.49
CA SER A 102 4.83 13.58 -13.42
C SER A 102 3.72 13.47 -12.38
N GLN A 103 4.11 13.08 -11.17
CA GLN A 103 3.18 12.99 -10.04
C GLN A 103 3.89 13.38 -8.76
N GLY A 104 3.12 13.82 -7.79
CA GLY A 104 3.60 14.19 -6.46
C GLY A 104 2.59 13.87 -5.39
N ALA A 105 3.08 13.64 -4.20
CA ALA A 105 2.25 13.46 -3.02
C ALA A 105 2.78 14.34 -1.88
N VAL A 106 1.87 14.83 -1.06
CA VAL A 106 2.20 15.69 0.09
C VAL A 106 1.33 15.31 1.28
N LEU A 107 1.91 15.41 2.46
CA LEU A 107 1.20 15.33 3.72
C LEU A 107 0.44 16.63 3.95
N ILE A 108 -0.88 16.56 4.07
CA ILE A 108 -1.76 17.71 4.34
C ILE A 108 -1.99 17.84 5.86
N ASP A 109 -2.29 16.72 6.52
CA ASP A 109 -2.62 16.68 7.94
C ASP A 109 -1.79 15.60 8.65
N ALA A 110 -0.89 16.05 9.53
CA ALA A 110 0.00 15.16 10.26
C ALA A 110 -0.74 14.36 11.37
N GLU A 111 -1.85 14.88 11.89
CA GLU A 111 -2.65 14.18 12.91
C GLU A 111 -3.45 13.01 12.34
N GLY A 112 -3.70 13.03 11.05
CA GLY A 112 -4.42 11.96 10.34
C GLY A 112 -3.56 10.79 9.90
N ILE A 113 -2.28 10.74 10.26
CA ILE A 113 -1.35 9.65 9.96
C ILE A 113 -0.67 9.16 11.23
N VAL A 114 -0.66 7.85 11.41
CA VAL A 114 0.06 7.18 12.49
C VAL A 114 1.11 6.24 11.88
N ARG A 115 2.37 6.44 12.25
CA ARG A 115 3.46 5.53 11.94
C ARG A 115 3.62 4.53 13.07
N ILE A 116 3.68 3.27 12.76
CA ILE A 116 3.87 2.17 13.70
C ILE A 116 5.13 1.42 13.28
N LYS A 117 6.08 1.33 14.19
CA LYS A 117 7.25 0.48 14.00
C LYS A 117 6.87 -0.95 14.37
N CYS A 118 7.00 -1.84 13.43
CA CYS A 118 6.75 -3.26 13.62
C CYS A 118 8.04 -4.03 13.45
N ASP A 119 8.24 -5.02 14.29
CA ASP A 119 9.32 -5.98 14.16
C ASP A 119 9.13 -6.80 12.89
N ASP A 120 10.17 -6.89 12.05
CA ASP A 120 10.17 -7.63 10.79
C ASP A 120 10.98 -8.92 10.90
N ASP A 121 11.52 -9.22 12.10
CA ASP A 121 12.22 -10.49 12.38
C ASP A 121 11.21 -11.65 12.33
N ALA A 122 11.51 -12.60 11.45
CA ALA A 122 10.79 -13.86 11.42
C ALA A 122 11.15 -14.67 12.66
N ALA A 123 10.24 -14.71 13.61
CA ALA A 123 10.33 -15.67 14.72
C ALA A 123 10.16 -17.10 14.21
#